data_4b47855875c54e025056ba2406de32d6
#
_entry.id   4b47855875c54e025056ba2406de32d6
#
_cell.length_a   1.000
_cell.length_b   1.000
_cell.length_c   1.000
_cell.angle_alpha   90.00
_cell.angle_beta   90.00
_cell.angle_gamma   90.00
#
_symmetry.space_group_name_H-M   'P 1'
#
loop_
_entity.id
_entity.type
_entity.pdbx_description
1 polymer ?
#
loop_
_entity_poly.entity_id
_entity_poly.type
_entity_poly.pdbx_seq_one_letter_code
_entity_poly.pdbx_strand_id
1 'polypeptide(L)'
;MKIKLSITLISILAVLQVSCQQVDPKKSKTITNIAPVEVVSSDGFKRAYFASGCFWCVEAIYESLIGVEESISGYSGGHTKNPTYESSNTGKTGHAEAVEIIYNPEIISFELLVDVYFGSQNIGQVNGQGNDRGSQYRSIIFYQNEKEKNIIANKIKALYKENPDRKVAAEVMPFQKFWIAEKYHQDYERLHPNNSYIQNVSIPRLKRFQNKFPELLKENSKH
;
A
#
# COMPACT_ATOMS: atom_id res chain seq x y z
N MET A 1 -89.82 8.29 -7.87
CA MET A 1 -88.75 9.15 -8.37
C MET A 1 -87.43 8.61 -7.83
N LYS A 2 -86.71 7.76 -8.59
CA LYS A 2 -85.46 7.10 -8.16
C LYS A 2 -84.29 7.86 -8.64
N ILE A 3 -83.49 8.48 -7.78
CA ILE A 3 -82.30 9.18 -8.08
C ILE A 3 -81.15 8.15 -8.13
N LYS A 4 -80.53 7.99 -9.33
CA LYS A 4 -79.35 7.17 -9.49
C LYS A 4 -78.10 8.05 -9.20
N LEU A 5 -77.35 7.67 -8.18
CA LEU A 5 -76.12 8.28 -7.81
C LEU A 5 -74.98 7.55 -8.58
N SER A 6 -74.42 8.24 -9.59
CA SER A 6 -73.24 7.72 -10.31
C SER A 6 -71.95 8.08 -9.55
N ILE A 7 -71.28 7.07 -9.04
CA ILE A 7 -69.97 7.22 -8.39
C ILE A 7 -68.91 7.09 -9.51
N THR A 8 -68.28 8.22 -9.84
CA THR A 8 -67.12 8.24 -10.78
C THR A 8 -65.86 7.92 -10.01
N LEU A 9 -65.30 6.74 -10.26
CA LEU A 9 -64.03 6.28 -9.67
C LEU A 9 -62.87 6.99 -10.41
N ILE A 10 -62.22 7.95 -9.78
CA ILE A 10 -61.01 8.61 -10.27
C ILE A 10 -59.82 7.75 -9.86
N SER A 11 -59.25 7.04 -10.81
CA SER A 11 -57.99 6.30 -10.64
C SER A 11 -56.81 7.29 -10.66
N ILE A 12 -56.23 7.54 -9.50
CA ILE A 12 -54.98 8.30 -9.38
C ILE A 12 -53.83 7.35 -9.72
N LEU A 13 -53.28 7.50 -10.91
CA LEU A 13 -52.08 6.80 -11.37
C LEU A 13 -50.86 7.52 -10.78
N ALA A 14 -50.32 6.99 -9.68
CA ALA A 14 -49.08 7.49 -9.09
C ALA A 14 -47.89 7.07 -9.99
N VAL A 15 -47.39 7.99 -10.79
CA VAL A 15 -46.17 7.80 -11.56
C VAL A 15 -44.97 7.94 -10.59
N LEU A 16 -44.39 6.81 -10.21
CA LEU A 16 -43.10 6.78 -9.51
C LEU A 16 -42.03 7.23 -10.48
N GLN A 17 -41.62 8.49 -10.39
CA GLN A 17 -40.44 8.98 -11.05
C GLN A 17 -39.21 8.41 -10.33
N VAL A 18 -38.64 7.34 -10.88
CA VAL A 18 -37.29 6.89 -10.53
C VAL A 18 -36.31 7.92 -11.08
N SER A 19 -35.89 8.84 -10.20
CA SER A 19 -34.81 9.75 -10.50
C SER A 19 -33.51 8.95 -10.61
N CYS A 20 -33.12 8.60 -11.82
CA CYS A 20 -31.75 8.21 -12.11
C CYS A 20 -30.86 9.42 -11.85
N GLN A 21 -30.24 9.47 -10.67
CA GLN A 21 -29.11 10.39 -10.47
C GLN A 21 -28.02 10.00 -11.47
N GLN A 22 -27.92 10.76 -12.54
CA GLN A 22 -26.76 10.73 -13.40
C GLN A 22 -25.55 11.15 -12.56
N VAL A 23 -24.66 10.18 -12.30
CA VAL A 23 -23.35 10.45 -11.71
C VAL A 23 -22.61 11.34 -12.70
N ASP A 24 -22.42 12.60 -12.33
CA ASP A 24 -21.70 13.60 -13.14
C ASP A 24 -20.23 13.11 -13.35
N PRO A 25 -19.80 12.77 -14.57
CA PRO A 25 -18.45 12.27 -14.82
C PRO A 25 -17.36 13.35 -14.62
N LYS A 26 -17.73 14.58 -14.27
CA LYS A 26 -16.83 15.72 -14.06
C LYS A 26 -16.34 15.89 -12.62
N LYS A 27 -16.73 15.04 -11.67
CA LYS A 27 -16.00 14.92 -10.39
C LYS A 27 -14.84 13.93 -10.48
N SER A 28 -14.07 14.00 -11.55
CA SER A 28 -12.67 13.57 -11.50
C SER A 28 -12.01 14.39 -10.39
N LYS A 29 -11.62 13.74 -9.30
CA LYS A 29 -10.73 14.32 -8.30
C LYS A 29 -9.61 15.01 -9.06
N THR A 30 -9.48 16.30 -8.92
CA THR A 30 -8.31 17.04 -9.37
C THR A 30 -7.14 16.38 -8.67
N ILE A 31 -6.42 15.51 -9.39
CA ILE A 31 -5.11 15.01 -8.97
C ILE A 31 -4.28 16.28 -9.03
N THR A 32 -4.10 16.92 -7.88
CA THR A 32 -3.10 17.98 -7.73
C THR A 32 -1.80 17.31 -8.15
N ASN A 33 -1.18 17.83 -9.19
CA ASN A 33 0.08 17.34 -9.74
C ASN A 33 1.18 17.77 -8.76
N ILE A 34 1.22 17.09 -7.59
CA ILE A 34 2.20 17.36 -6.55
C ILE A 34 3.50 16.73 -7.02
N ALA A 35 4.54 17.56 -7.18
CA ALA A 35 5.86 17.06 -7.53
C ALA A 35 6.40 16.16 -6.42
N PRO A 36 7.08 15.05 -6.75
CA PRO A 36 7.74 14.22 -5.76
C PRO A 36 8.89 14.97 -5.09
N VAL A 37 9.19 14.61 -3.86
CA VAL A 37 10.39 15.03 -3.15
C VAL A 37 11.46 13.97 -3.36
N GLU A 38 12.62 14.36 -3.89
CA GLU A 38 13.78 13.48 -4.01
C GLU A 38 14.66 13.62 -2.78
N VAL A 39 14.93 12.51 -2.11
CA VAL A 39 15.83 12.46 -0.95
C VAL A 39 17.25 12.23 -1.47
N VAL A 40 18.06 13.28 -1.34
CA VAL A 40 19.48 13.22 -1.75
C VAL A 40 20.26 12.41 -0.74
N SER A 41 20.97 11.40 -1.21
CA SER A 41 21.89 10.60 -0.41
C SER A 41 23.24 11.32 -0.29
N SER A 42 23.78 11.39 0.92
CA SER A 42 25.11 11.98 1.18
C SER A 42 26.21 10.92 1.34
N ASP A 43 25.85 9.64 1.38
CA ASP A 43 26.71 8.53 1.81
C ASP A 43 26.87 7.41 0.77
N GLY A 44 26.38 7.64 -0.46
CA GLY A 44 26.36 6.64 -1.54
C GLY A 44 25.17 5.69 -1.50
N PHE A 45 24.39 5.67 -0.41
CA PHE A 45 23.15 4.91 -0.33
C PHE A 45 21.99 5.68 -0.93
N LYS A 46 20.99 4.96 -1.43
CA LYS A 46 19.70 5.51 -1.85
C LYS A 46 18.60 5.09 -0.90
N ARG A 47 17.46 5.76 -1.03
CA ARG A 47 16.27 5.46 -0.24
C ARG A 47 15.09 5.12 -1.16
N ALA A 48 14.29 4.15 -0.74
CA ALA A 48 13.03 3.79 -1.35
C ALA A 48 11.94 3.71 -0.28
N TYR A 49 10.67 3.94 -0.65
CA TYR A 49 9.56 4.00 0.29
C TYR A 49 8.41 3.14 -0.20
N PHE A 50 7.99 2.18 0.62
CA PHE A 50 6.93 1.24 0.29
C PHE A 50 5.97 1.02 1.46
N ALA A 51 4.71 0.73 1.12
CA ALA A 51 3.69 0.29 2.06
C ALA A 51 3.02 -0.98 1.51
N SER A 52 2.92 -2.02 2.30
CA SER A 52 2.27 -3.28 1.89
C SER A 52 1.78 -4.10 3.10
N GLY A 53 0.84 -3.56 3.86
CA GLY A 53 0.35 -4.14 5.09
C GLY A 53 1.19 -3.76 6.31
N CYS A 54 1.20 -4.60 7.34
CA CYS A 54 1.95 -4.35 8.56
C CYS A 54 3.44 -4.11 8.28
N PHE A 55 3.95 -2.98 8.75
CA PHE A 55 5.34 -2.56 8.53
C PHE A 55 6.38 -3.51 9.16
N TRP A 56 6.09 -4.19 10.29
CA TRP A 56 6.99 -5.19 10.87
C TRP A 56 7.34 -6.31 9.88
N CYS A 57 6.31 -6.81 9.16
CA CYS A 57 6.52 -7.83 8.13
C CYS A 57 7.33 -7.30 6.94
N VAL A 58 7.08 -6.04 6.55
CA VAL A 58 7.73 -5.43 5.39
C VAL A 58 9.17 -5.10 5.71
N GLU A 59 9.44 -4.54 6.90
CA GLU A 59 10.76 -4.27 7.45
C GLU A 59 11.63 -5.54 7.41
N ALA A 60 11.18 -6.63 8.02
CA ALA A 60 11.89 -7.90 8.05
C ALA A 60 12.22 -8.45 6.65
N ILE A 61 11.29 -8.31 5.69
CA ILE A 61 11.53 -8.74 4.31
C ILE A 61 12.67 -7.94 3.69
N TYR A 62 12.65 -6.61 3.76
CA TYR A 62 13.69 -5.80 3.14
C TYR A 62 15.02 -5.88 3.86
N GLU A 63 15.04 -6.00 5.18
CA GLU A 63 16.26 -6.23 5.95
C GLU A 63 16.97 -7.54 5.59
N SER A 64 16.22 -8.54 5.14
CA SER A 64 16.79 -9.83 4.72
C SER A 64 17.58 -9.76 3.40
N LEU A 65 17.50 -8.66 2.64
CA LEU A 65 18.07 -8.55 1.29
C LEU A 65 19.55 -8.14 1.28
N ILE A 66 20.33 -8.77 0.43
CA ILE A 66 21.69 -8.32 0.09
C ILE A 66 21.58 -6.92 -0.55
N GLY A 67 22.41 -5.99 -0.07
CA GLY A 67 22.44 -4.61 -0.58
C GLY A 67 21.49 -3.65 0.12
N VAL A 68 20.60 -4.13 0.97
CA VAL A 68 19.82 -3.29 1.89
C VAL A 68 20.63 -3.11 3.18
N GLU A 69 20.92 -1.87 3.56
CA GLU A 69 21.62 -1.53 4.79
C GLU A 69 20.66 -1.55 5.97
N GLU A 70 19.52 -0.89 5.83
CA GLU A 70 18.52 -0.75 6.87
C GLU A 70 17.11 -0.63 6.27
N SER A 71 16.11 -1.12 6.98
CA SER A 71 14.71 -0.89 6.71
C SER A 71 14.04 -0.33 7.96
N ILE A 72 13.42 0.84 7.86
CA ILE A 72 12.90 1.61 8.99
C ILE A 72 11.38 1.64 8.89
N SER A 73 10.68 1.20 9.94
CA SER A 73 9.22 1.28 10.03
C SER A 73 8.75 2.71 10.27
N GLY A 74 7.65 3.09 9.59
CA GLY A 74 7.09 4.44 9.69
C GLY A 74 5.76 4.63 9.00
N TYR A 75 5.44 5.88 8.71
CA TYR A 75 4.17 6.29 8.13
C TYR A 75 4.40 7.22 6.94
N SER A 76 3.63 7.02 5.85
CA SER A 76 3.69 7.90 4.68
C SER A 76 2.35 7.92 3.91
N GLY A 77 2.20 8.87 2.98
CA GLY A 77 1.04 8.97 2.08
C GLY A 77 -0.20 9.62 2.68
N GLY A 78 -0.15 10.10 3.90
CA GLY A 78 -1.25 10.80 4.57
C GLY A 78 -1.13 12.32 4.52
N HIS A 79 -2.07 12.98 5.20
CA HIS A 79 -2.19 14.43 5.20
C HIS A 79 -1.94 15.10 6.57
N THR A 80 -1.83 14.30 7.64
CA THR A 80 -1.53 14.80 8.97
C THR A 80 -0.03 14.92 9.21
N LYS A 81 0.36 15.83 10.11
CA LYS A 81 1.74 15.96 10.57
C LYS A 81 1.94 15.12 11.84
N ASN A 82 3.16 14.58 12.01
CA ASN A 82 3.55 13.79 13.17
C ASN A 82 2.53 12.69 13.51
N PRO A 83 2.21 11.79 12.55
CA PRO A 83 1.35 10.67 12.85
C PRO A 83 1.98 9.77 13.90
N THR A 84 1.14 9.14 14.71
CA THR A 84 1.52 8.09 15.66
C THR A 84 0.83 6.80 15.28
N TYR A 85 1.26 5.68 15.87
CA TYR A 85 0.59 4.39 15.67
C TYR A 85 -0.91 4.48 15.98
N GLU A 86 -1.26 5.06 17.12
CA GLU A 86 -2.65 5.21 17.53
C GLU A 86 -3.45 6.06 16.52
N SER A 87 -2.90 7.20 16.11
CA SER A 87 -3.60 8.08 15.15
C SER A 87 -3.77 7.44 13.79
N SER A 88 -2.75 6.74 13.29
CA SER A 88 -2.76 6.07 11.99
C SER A 88 -3.75 4.91 11.95
N ASN A 89 -3.88 4.15 13.06
CA ASN A 89 -4.85 3.07 13.19
C ASN A 89 -6.32 3.53 13.18
N THR A 90 -6.58 4.81 13.38
CA THR A 90 -7.95 5.35 13.20
C THR A 90 -8.40 5.34 11.73
N GLY A 91 -7.47 5.20 10.77
CA GLY A 91 -7.72 5.34 9.33
C GLY A 91 -8.01 6.77 8.88
N LYS A 92 -7.99 7.76 9.79
CA LYS A 92 -8.37 9.17 9.52
C LYS A 92 -7.18 10.05 9.11
N THR A 93 -5.96 9.64 9.36
CA THR A 93 -4.75 10.41 9.03
C THR A 93 -4.41 10.36 7.53
N GLY A 94 -4.94 9.36 6.82
CA GLY A 94 -4.58 9.05 5.45
C GLY A 94 -3.21 8.40 5.29
N HIS A 95 -2.42 8.27 6.38
CA HIS A 95 -1.14 7.56 6.32
C HIS A 95 -1.34 6.04 6.20
N ALA A 96 -0.42 5.40 5.48
CA ALA A 96 -0.22 3.97 5.54
C ALA A 96 1.00 3.65 6.40
N GLU A 97 0.99 2.47 7.03
CA GLU A 97 2.20 1.85 7.55
C GLU A 97 3.15 1.61 6.36
N ALA A 98 4.35 2.15 6.44
CA ALA A 98 5.32 2.16 5.38
C ALA A 98 6.71 1.87 5.93
N VAL A 99 7.63 1.53 5.03
CA VAL A 99 9.04 1.40 5.35
C VAL A 99 9.87 2.35 4.49
N GLU A 100 10.92 2.92 5.07
CA GLU A 100 12.05 3.52 4.39
C GLU A 100 13.12 2.44 4.24
N ILE A 101 13.61 2.24 3.02
CA ILE A 101 14.63 1.25 2.71
C ILE A 101 15.89 2.00 2.30
N ILE A 102 16.96 1.84 3.07
CA ILE A 102 18.28 2.38 2.79
C ILE A 102 19.08 1.28 2.09
N TYR A 103 19.48 1.51 0.85
CA TYR A 103 20.10 0.47 0.03
C TYR A 103 21.31 0.97 -0.77
N ASN A 104 22.27 0.08 -1.01
CA ASN A 104 23.39 0.33 -1.89
C ASN A 104 22.97 0.10 -3.35
N PRO A 105 22.89 1.15 -4.20
CA PRO A 105 22.43 1.01 -5.59
C PRO A 105 23.41 0.26 -6.50
N GLU A 106 24.66 0.06 -6.06
CA GLU A 106 25.66 -0.76 -6.77
C GLU A 106 25.43 -2.27 -6.58
N ILE A 107 24.68 -2.64 -5.51
CA ILE A 107 24.42 -4.03 -5.16
C ILE A 107 22.97 -4.44 -5.50
N ILE A 108 22.00 -3.58 -5.15
CA ILE A 108 20.57 -3.84 -5.38
C ILE A 108 19.94 -2.62 -6.05
N SER A 109 19.23 -2.84 -7.15
CA SER A 109 18.57 -1.76 -7.89
C SER A 109 17.19 -1.44 -7.33
N PHE A 110 16.69 -0.21 -7.58
CA PHE A 110 15.30 0.15 -7.29
C PHE A 110 14.30 -0.77 -8.02
N GLU A 111 14.62 -1.19 -9.25
CA GLU A 111 13.79 -2.12 -10.02
C GLU A 111 13.64 -3.47 -9.29
N LEU A 112 14.74 -4.01 -8.74
CA LEU A 112 14.69 -5.26 -7.98
C LEU A 112 13.92 -5.09 -6.65
N LEU A 113 14.04 -3.94 -5.98
CA LEU A 113 13.21 -3.63 -4.80
C LEU A 113 11.72 -3.60 -5.14
N VAL A 114 11.34 -3.12 -6.34
CA VAL A 114 9.96 -3.16 -6.84
C VAL A 114 9.53 -4.60 -7.16
N ASP A 115 10.44 -5.46 -7.66
CA ASP A 115 10.16 -6.88 -7.85
C ASP A 115 9.87 -7.60 -6.52
N VAL A 116 10.68 -7.32 -5.51
CA VAL A 116 10.46 -7.79 -4.13
C VAL A 116 9.12 -7.30 -3.59
N TYR A 117 8.77 -6.02 -3.80
CA TYR A 117 7.49 -5.46 -3.40
C TYR A 117 6.30 -6.28 -3.92
N PHE A 118 6.24 -6.52 -5.22
CA PHE A 118 5.15 -7.31 -5.82
C PHE A 118 5.26 -8.80 -5.52
N GLY A 119 6.46 -9.30 -5.27
CA GLY A 119 6.73 -10.71 -5.01
C GLY A 119 6.41 -11.17 -3.59
N SER A 120 6.35 -10.24 -2.62
CA SER A 120 6.23 -10.52 -1.19
C SER A 120 4.82 -10.32 -0.60
N GLN A 121 3.82 -10.03 -1.44
CA GLN A 121 2.47 -9.67 -0.99
C GLN A 121 1.36 -10.20 -1.89
N ASN A 122 0.12 -10.10 -1.42
CA ASN A 122 -1.06 -10.23 -2.28
C ASN A 122 -1.30 -8.89 -3.00
N ILE A 123 -0.89 -8.81 -4.26
CA ILE A 123 -0.94 -7.56 -5.04
C ILE A 123 -2.35 -7.09 -5.38
N GLY A 124 -3.37 -7.93 -5.24
CA GLY A 124 -4.77 -7.63 -5.56
C GLY A 124 -5.61 -7.19 -4.35
N GLN A 125 -5.05 -7.22 -3.14
CA GLN A 125 -5.82 -6.91 -1.94
C GLN A 125 -5.89 -5.40 -1.70
N VAL A 126 -7.09 -4.86 -1.69
CA VAL A 126 -7.36 -3.44 -1.41
C VAL A 126 -7.49 -3.22 0.10
N ASN A 127 -6.92 -2.12 0.60
CA ASN A 127 -6.98 -1.73 2.01
C ASN A 127 -6.63 -2.85 2.98
N GLY A 128 -5.53 -3.53 2.74
CA GLY A 128 -5.06 -4.58 3.65
C GLY A 128 -4.07 -5.55 3.04
N GLN A 129 -3.51 -6.41 3.89
CA GLN A 129 -2.71 -7.59 3.51
C GLN A 129 -3.02 -8.75 4.45
N GLY A 130 -3.45 -9.88 3.89
CA GLY A 130 -3.84 -11.03 4.69
C GLY A 130 -5.02 -10.67 5.62
N ASN A 131 -4.79 -10.81 6.92
CA ASN A 131 -5.77 -10.51 7.96
C ASN A 131 -5.79 -9.03 8.38
N ASP A 132 -4.75 -8.26 8.07
CA ASP A 132 -4.68 -6.84 8.38
C ASP A 132 -5.63 -6.07 7.45
N ARG A 133 -6.58 -5.35 8.03
CA ARG A 133 -7.64 -4.62 7.32
C ARG A 133 -7.65 -3.15 7.75
N GLY A 134 -7.81 -2.27 6.77
CA GLY A 134 -7.88 -0.82 6.98
C GLY A 134 -7.00 -0.07 6.00
N SER A 135 -7.29 1.22 5.80
CA SER A 135 -6.53 2.07 4.88
C SER A 135 -5.06 2.24 5.27
N GLN A 136 -4.75 2.06 6.57
CA GLN A 136 -3.37 2.09 7.07
C GLN A 136 -2.54 0.89 6.59
N TYR A 137 -3.16 -0.20 6.15
CA TYR A 137 -2.48 -1.39 5.61
C TYR A 137 -2.56 -1.50 4.09
N ARG A 138 -2.96 -0.41 3.40
CA ARG A 138 -3.04 -0.42 1.95
C ARG A 138 -1.66 -0.48 1.28
N SER A 139 -1.62 -0.95 0.07
CA SER A 139 -0.40 -1.07 -0.72
C SER A 139 -0.11 0.24 -1.45
N ILE A 140 1.10 0.79 -1.27
CA ILE A 140 1.58 2.00 -1.96
C ILE A 140 3.03 1.80 -2.37
N ILE A 141 3.37 2.23 -3.58
CA ILE A 141 4.75 2.44 -4.01
C ILE A 141 4.95 3.94 -4.19
N PHE A 142 5.88 4.51 -3.44
CA PHE A 142 6.24 5.91 -3.59
C PHE A 142 7.39 6.06 -4.57
N TYR A 143 7.28 7.06 -5.46
CA TYR A 143 8.35 7.43 -6.39
C TYR A 143 8.89 8.81 -6.06
N GLN A 144 10.21 8.99 -6.22
CA GLN A 144 10.90 10.25 -5.92
C GLN A 144 11.24 11.04 -7.20
N ASN A 145 11.20 10.38 -8.36
CA ASN A 145 11.50 10.98 -9.66
C ASN A 145 10.81 10.20 -10.79
N GLU A 146 10.85 10.76 -12.01
CA GLU A 146 10.23 10.14 -13.18
C GLU A 146 10.87 8.80 -13.59
N LYS A 147 12.16 8.59 -13.29
CA LYS A 147 12.81 7.30 -13.55
C LYS A 147 12.19 6.19 -12.72
N GLU A 148 12.04 6.41 -11.41
CA GLU A 148 11.38 5.45 -10.51
C GLU A 148 9.92 5.22 -10.90
N LYS A 149 9.18 6.29 -11.23
CA LYS A 149 7.79 6.20 -11.68
C LYS A 149 7.66 5.32 -12.94
N ASN A 150 8.57 5.48 -13.90
CA ASN A 150 8.59 4.67 -15.12
C ASN A 150 8.92 3.20 -14.84
N ILE A 151 9.84 2.91 -13.92
CA ILE A 151 10.15 1.54 -13.48
C ILE A 151 8.89 0.87 -12.92
N ILE A 152 8.21 1.55 -12.00
CA ILE A 152 6.96 1.05 -11.39
C ILE A 152 5.88 0.80 -12.45
N ALA A 153 5.67 1.76 -13.35
CA ALA A 153 4.68 1.66 -14.41
C ALA A 153 4.96 0.48 -15.36
N ASN A 154 6.23 0.28 -15.74
CA ASN A 154 6.65 -0.82 -16.59
C ASN A 154 6.44 -2.18 -15.88
N LYS A 155 6.73 -2.26 -14.59
CA LYS A 155 6.47 -3.48 -13.82
C LYS A 155 4.99 -3.82 -13.74
N ILE A 156 4.13 -2.85 -13.45
CA ILE A 156 2.68 -3.03 -13.43
C ILE A 156 2.17 -3.47 -14.82
N LYS A 157 2.68 -2.86 -15.88
CA LYS A 157 2.34 -3.25 -17.26
C LYS A 157 2.75 -4.71 -17.56
N ALA A 158 3.93 -5.14 -17.11
CA ALA A 158 4.40 -6.51 -17.25
C ALA A 158 3.47 -7.50 -16.52
N LEU A 159 3.06 -7.17 -15.27
CA LEU A 159 2.13 -7.99 -14.50
C LEU A 159 0.78 -8.18 -15.20
N TYR A 160 0.23 -7.13 -15.83
CA TYR A 160 -1.00 -7.23 -16.63
C TYR A 160 -0.79 -8.02 -17.93
N LYS A 161 0.40 -7.92 -18.55
CA LYS A 161 0.73 -8.72 -19.75
C LYS A 161 0.78 -10.22 -19.46
N GLU A 162 1.34 -10.59 -18.30
CA GLU A 162 1.36 -11.98 -17.82
C GLU A 162 -0.03 -12.52 -17.50
N ASN A 163 -0.89 -11.72 -16.92
CA ASN A 163 -2.26 -12.08 -16.58
C ASN A 163 -3.16 -10.83 -16.66
N PRO A 164 -3.94 -10.66 -17.77
CA PRO A 164 -4.82 -9.52 -17.96
C PRO A 164 -5.92 -9.36 -16.89
N ASP A 165 -6.33 -10.46 -16.26
CA ASP A 165 -7.37 -10.46 -15.21
C ASP A 165 -6.80 -10.14 -13.82
N ARG A 166 -5.49 -10.04 -13.70
CA ARG A 166 -4.82 -9.72 -12.44
C ARG A 166 -5.21 -8.31 -11.98
N LYS A 167 -5.56 -8.20 -10.71
CA LYS A 167 -5.78 -6.88 -10.08
C LYS A 167 -4.49 -6.44 -9.38
N VAL A 168 -4.08 -5.19 -9.61
CA VAL A 168 -3.00 -4.55 -8.89
C VAL A 168 -3.63 -3.44 -8.05
N ALA A 169 -3.66 -3.63 -6.73
CA ALA A 169 -4.27 -2.70 -5.78
C ALA A 169 -3.32 -1.59 -5.32
N ALA A 170 -2.04 -1.72 -5.63
CA ALA A 170 -1.02 -0.75 -5.21
C ALA A 170 -1.28 0.63 -5.82
N GLU A 171 -1.34 1.64 -4.95
CA GLU A 171 -1.32 3.05 -5.35
C GLU A 171 0.11 3.43 -5.75
N VAL A 172 0.26 4.23 -6.81
CA VAL A 172 1.56 4.80 -7.22
C VAL A 172 1.51 6.28 -6.88
N MET A 173 2.26 6.69 -5.87
CA MET A 173 2.18 8.04 -5.32
C MET A 173 3.52 8.77 -5.38
N PRO A 174 3.53 10.11 -5.65
CA PRO A 174 4.72 10.91 -5.47
C PRO A 174 5.12 10.92 -3.99
N PHE A 175 6.38 10.59 -3.71
CA PHE A 175 6.89 10.69 -2.34
C PHE A 175 6.85 12.14 -1.86
N GLN A 176 6.41 12.36 -0.64
CA GLN A 176 6.36 13.68 -0.02
C GLN A 176 7.14 13.69 1.29
N LYS A 177 6.81 12.81 2.21
CA LYS A 177 7.45 12.72 3.51
C LYS A 177 7.25 11.36 4.14
N PHE A 178 8.30 10.88 4.78
CA PHE A 178 8.27 9.75 5.67
C PHE A 178 8.34 10.23 7.13
N TRP A 179 7.55 9.59 7.97
CA TRP A 179 7.52 9.82 9.41
C TRP A 179 7.95 8.53 10.10
N ILE A 180 9.11 8.56 10.73
CA ILE A 180 9.63 7.38 11.46
C ILE A 180 8.64 7.00 12.55
N ALA A 181 8.30 5.73 12.65
CA ALA A 181 7.45 5.21 13.72
C ALA A 181 8.21 5.19 15.06
N GLU A 182 7.46 5.00 16.12
CA GLU A 182 7.97 4.94 17.48
C GLU A 182 9.05 3.85 17.60
N LYS A 183 10.03 4.10 18.47
CA LYS A 183 11.21 3.23 18.62
C LYS A 183 10.86 1.76 18.87
N TYR A 184 9.77 1.49 19.58
CA TYR A 184 9.35 0.11 19.88
C TYR A 184 8.81 -0.65 18.67
N HIS A 185 8.60 -0.01 17.54
CA HIS A 185 8.21 -0.65 16.29
C HIS A 185 9.40 -1.10 15.43
N GLN A 186 10.56 -0.52 15.64
CA GLN A 186 11.75 -0.85 14.86
C GLN A 186 12.26 -2.24 15.23
N ASP A 187 12.66 -3.05 14.25
CA ASP A 187 13.14 -4.42 14.43
C ASP A 187 12.14 -5.36 15.15
N TYR A 188 10.86 -5.05 15.10
CA TYR A 188 9.89 -5.69 15.97
C TYR A 188 9.82 -7.21 15.79
N GLU A 189 9.89 -7.71 14.54
CA GLU A 189 9.89 -9.16 14.29
C GLU A 189 11.09 -9.84 14.95
N ARG A 190 12.27 -9.27 14.81
CA ARG A 190 13.53 -9.80 15.35
C ARG A 190 13.57 -9.76 16.87
N LEU A 191 13.05 -8.67 17.47
CA LEU A 191 13.07 -8.46 18.93
C LEU A 191 11.95 -9.19 19.68
N HIS A 192 10.86 -9.57 18.97
CA HIS A 192 9.68 -10.19 19.57
C HIS A 192 9.28 -11.51 18.93
N PRO A 193 10.21 -12.49 18.77
CA PRO A 193 9.95 -13.73 18.04
C PRO A 193 8.84 -14.59 18.65
N ASN A 194 8.53 -14.40 19.94
CA ASN A 194 7.47 -15.12 20.65
C ASN A 194 6.09 -14.43 20.60
N ASN A 195 5.99 -13.26 19.96
CA ASN A 195 4.70 -12.59 19.76
C ASN A 195 3.80 -13.42 18.84
N SER A 196 2.54 -13.60 19.23
CA SER A 196 1.58 -14.42 18.49
C SER A 196 1.38 -13.95 17.03
N TYR A 197 1.31 -12.64 16.78
CA TYR A 197 1.21 -12.11 15.42
C TYR A 197 2.48 -12.41 14.61
N ILE A 198 3.65 -12.24 15.22
CA ILE A 198 4.93 -12.53 14.56
C ILE A 198 4.99 -14.00 14.16
N GLN A 199 4.67 -14.93 15.05
CA GLN A 199 4.69 -16.37 14.75
C GLN A 199 3.67 -16.80 13.70
N ASN A 200 2.46 -16.24 13.72
CA ASN A 200 1.36 -16.72 12.89
C ASN A 200 1.18 -15.92 11.59
N VAL A 201 1.73 -14.73 11.46
CA VAL A 201 1.56 -13.85 10.30
C VAL A 201 2.90 -13.45 9.68
N SER A 202 3.79 -12.82 10.46
CA SER A 202 5.02 -12.21 9.94
C SER A 202 6.03 -13.26 9.47
N ILE A 203 6.46 -14.15 10.34
CA ILE A 203 7.40 -15.24 10.02
C ILE A 203 6.91 -16.11 8.84
N PRO A 204 5.65 -16.57 8.78
CA PRO A 204 5.15 -17.28 7.60
C PRO A 204 5.20 -16.46 6.30
N ARG A 205 4.99 -15.14 6.37
CA ARG A 205 5.12 -14.25 5.21
C ARG A 205 6.58 -14.13 4.78
N LEU A 206 7.49 -13.89 5.72
CA LEU A 206 8.94 -13.82 5.47
C LEU A 206 9.44 -15.13 4.86
N LYS A 207 9.09 -16.28 5.42
CA LYS A 207 9.50 -17.59 4.88
C LYS A 207 8.99 -17.85 3.46
N ARG A 208 7.75 -17.48 3.14
CA ARG A 208 7.25 -17.56 1.76
C ARG A 208 8.06 -16.69 0.80
N PHE A 209 8.45 -15.50 1.23
CA PHE A 209 9.30 -14.61 0.46
C PHE A 209 10.70 -15.20 0.27
N GLN A 210 11.35 -15.66 1.34
CA GLN A 210 12.68 -16.26 1.32
C GLN A 210 12.75 -17.48 0.40
N ASN A 211 11.73 -18.34 0.43
CA ASN A 211 11.64 -19.51 -0.46
C ASN A 211 11.47 -19.11 -1.94
N LYS A 212 10.90 -17.96 -2.22
CA LYS A 212 10.67 -17.47 -3.59
C LYS A 212 11.89 -16.76 -4.18
N PHE A 213 12.72 -16.13 -3.34
CA PHE A 213 13.86 -15.32 -3.74
C PHE A 213 15.13 -15.66 -2.93
N PRO A 214 15.54 -16.94 -2.87
CA PRO A 214 16.65 -17.38 -2.00
C PRO A 214 17.99 -16.74 -2.40
N GLU A 215 18.14 -16.34 -3.66
CA GLU A 215 19.35 -15.70 -4.21
C GLU A 215 19.53 -14.26 -3.77
N LEU A 216 18.47 -13.62 -3.27
CA LEU A 216 18.53 -12.22 -2.82
C LEU A 216 18.86 -12.07 -1.34
N LEU A 217 18.98 -13.17 -0.59
CA LEU A 217 19.04 -13.15 0.86
C LEU A 217 20.47 -13.04 1.39
N LYS A 218 20.64 -12.21 2.43
CA LYS A 218 21.85 -12.23 3.27
C LYS A 218 22.06 -13.63 3.87
N GLU A 219 23.30 -14.06 4.02
CA GLU A 219 23.62 -15.39 4.59
C GLU A 219 22.99 -15.62 5.97
N ASN A 220 22.99 -14.61 6.82
CA ASN A 220 22.44 -14.66 8.19
C ASN A 220 20.91 -14.54 8.26
N SER A 221 20.24 -14.33 7.13
CA SER A 221 18.78 -14.17 7.06
C SER A 221 18.05 -15.45 6.68
N LYS A 222 18.78 -16.53 6.48
CA LYS A 222 18.21 -17.86 6.19
C LYS A 222 17.85 -18.52 7.51
N HIS A 223 16.58 -18.46 7.89
CA HIS A 223 16.03 -19.16 9.05
C HIS A 223 15.40 -20.49 8.67
#